data_af140b221de1a97c1433182225be9ecc
#
_entry.id   af140b221de1a97c1433182225be9ecc
#
_cell.length_a   1.000
_cell.length_b   1.000
_cell.length_c   1.000
_cell.angle_alpha   90.00
_cell.angle_beta   90.00
_cell.angle_gamma   90.00
#
_symmetry.space_group_name_H-M   'P 1'
#
loop_
_entity.id
_entity.type
_entity.pdbx_description
1 polymer ?
#
loop_
_entity_poly.entity_id
_entity_poly.type
_entity_poly.pdbx_seq_one_letter_code
_entity_poly.pdbx_strand_id
1 'polypeptide(L)'
;ELSWRRVSILRAYAKYLLQVGVPFSQSYMEDTLQRYPAVARILVGLFDARFDPELSSSNADLAPTLMRMGVESAERYLANFVATSREEQIGAVDKLLNKQLSKVASLDEDRILRSFAAVIKATLRTSYFQGEADGLLLKDYVSFKFDPAQVPDIPKPVPYREIFVYSPFVEGVHLRFGPVAR
;
A
#
# COMPACT_ATOMS: atom_id res chain seq x y z
N GLU A 1 5.93 -8.38 -14.04
CA GLU A 1 4.76 -7.50 -14.10
C GLU A 1 3.89 -7.70 -12.87
N LEU A 2 3.14 -6.64 -12.46
CA LEU A 2 2.12 -6.77 -11.41
C LEU A 2 0.88 -7.45 -11.99
N SER A 3 0.28 -8.38 -11.24
CA SER A 3 -1.02 -8.93 -11.61
C SER A 3 -2.11 -7.85 -11.52
N TRP A 4 -3.22 -8.01 -12.26
CA TRP A 4 -4.35 -7.07 -12.21
C TRP A 4 -4.86 -6.86 -10.77
N ARG A 5 -4.86 -7.92 -9.96
CA ARG A 5 -5.28 -7.87 -8.57
C ARG A 5 -4.33 -7.02 -7.70
N ARG A 6 -3.03 -7.08 -7.95
CA ARG A 6 -2.05 -6.19 -7.28
C ARG A 6 -2.17 -4.74 -7.75
N VAL A 7 -2.45 -4.52 -9.03
CA VAL A 7 -2.75 -3.19 -9.55
C VAL A 7 -4.00 -2.61 -8.89
N SER A 8 -5.01 -3.44 -8.58
CA SER A 8 -6.23 -2.98 -7.90
C SER A 8 -5.98 -2.43 -6.50
N ILE A 9 -4.92 -2.86 -5.79
CA ILE A 9 -4.51 -2.29 -4.51
C ILE A 9 -4.13 -0.82 -4.70
N LEU A 10 -3.24 -0.54 -5.66
CA LEU A 10 -2.79 0.83 -5.92
C LEU A 10 -3.94 1.71 -6.41
N ARG A 11 -4.83 1.16 -7.25
CA ARG A 11 -6.04 1.87 -7.69
C ARG A 11 -6.96 2.23 -6.53
N ALA A 12 -7.19 1.29 -5.61
CA ALA A 12 -8.00 1.53 -4.43
C ALA A 12 -7.39 2.62 -3.52
N TYR A 13 -6.08 2.62 -3.34
CA TYR A 13 -5.39 3.70 -2.61
C TYR A 13 -5.46 5.04 -3.34
N ALA A 14 -5.34 5.08 -4.67
CA ALA A 14 -5.52 6.30 -5.45
C ALA A 14 -6.94 6.89 -5.23
N LYS A 15 -7.96 6.05 -5.26
CA LYS A 15 -9.34 6.45 -4.98
C LYS A 15 -9.52 6.98 -3.56
N TYR A 16 -8.91 6.33 -2.58
CA TYR A 16 -8.92 6.83 -1.19
C TYR A 16 -8.22 8.19 -1.07
N LEU A 17 -7.06 8.37 -1.71
CA LEU A 17 -6.34 9.64 -1.71
C LEU A 17 -7.19 10.80 -2.28
N LEU A 18 -8.00 10.53 -3.31
CA LEU A 18 -8.98 11.51 -3.82
C LEU A 18 -10.05 11.86 -2.78
N GLN A 19 -10.55 10.87 -2.03
CA GLN A 19 -11.56 11.07 -0.99
C GLN A 19 -11.04 11.96 0.16
N VAL A 20 -9.76 11.84 0.51
CA VAL A 20 -9.13 12.69 1.54
C VAL A 20 -8.64 14.03 1.01
N GLY A 21 -8.82 14.31 -0.28
CA GLY A 21 -8.59 15.62 -0.87
C GLY A 21 -7.15 15.91 -1.28
N VAL A 22 -6.36 14.87 -1.60
CA VAL A 22 -5.03 15.06 -2.19
C VAL A 22 -5.17 15.87 -3.49
N PRO A 23 -4.36 16.95 -3.69
CA PRO A 23 -4.56 17.92 -4.77
C PRO A 23 -4.01 17.45 -6.13
N PHE A 24 -4.16 16.16 -6.45
CA PHE A 24 -3.72 15.57 -7.71
C PHE A 24 -4.87 14.79 -8.35
N SER A 25 -4.98 14.85 -9.68
CA SER A 25 -5.97 14.06 -10.41
C SER A 25 -5.63 12.56 -10.36
N GLN A 26 -6.65 11.72 -10.51
CA GLN A 26 -6.45 10.27 -10.58
C GLN A 26 -5.50 9.89 -11.73
N SER A 27 -5.69 10.49 -12.91
CA SER A 27 -4.83 10.23 -14.07
C SER A 27 -3.37 10.58 -13.78
N TYR A 28 -3.10 11.71 -13.13
CA TYR A 28 -1.72 12.10 -12.81
C TYR A 28 -1.09 11.13 -11.79
N MET A 29 -1.85 10.66 -10.81
CA MET A 29 -1.36 9.61 -9.88
C MET A 29 -1.06 8.28 -10.61
N GLU A 30 -1.94 7.87 -11.53
CA GLU A 30 -1.76 6.65 -12.32
C GLU A 30 -0.56 6.77 -13.28
N ASP A 31 -0.40 7.91 -13.97
CA ASP A 31 0.74 8.19 -14.85
C ASP A 31 2.06 8.20 -14.07
N THR A 32 2.04 8.75 -12.85
CA THR A 32 3.21 8.74 -11.95
C THR A 32 3.62 7.31 -11.59
N LEU A 33 2.66 6.47 -11.21
CA LEU A 33 2.95 5.04 -10.92
C LEU A 33 3.49 4.29 -12.14
N GLN A 34 3.00 4.61 -13.34
CA GLN A 34 3.50 4.03 -14.59
C GLN A 34 4.91 4.51 -14.93
N ARG A 35 5.23 5.77 -14.64
CA ARG A 35 6.57 6.35 -14.86
C ARG A 35 7.61 5.79 -13.91
N TYR A 36 7.20 5.41 -12.70
CA TYR A 36 8.08 4.82 -11.69
C TYR A 36 7.68 3.37 -11.34
N PRO A 37 7.78 2.43 -12.28
CA PRO A 37 7.27 1.06 -12.09
C PRO A 37 8.01 0.30 -10.98
N ALA A 38 9.28 0.62 -10.73
CA ALA A 38 10.03 0.03 -9.62
C ALA A 38 9.45 0.47 -8.27
N VAL A 39 9.08 1.76 -8.13
CA VAL A 39 8.43 2.28 -6.91
C VAL A 39 7.07 1.65 -6.72
N ALA A 40 6.25 1.57 -7.78
CA ALA A 40 4.93 0.93 -7.72
C ALA A 40 5.01 -0.52 -7.23
N ARG A 41 6.01 -1.28 -7.68
CA ARG A 41 6.24 -2.67 -7.24
C ARG A 41 6.68 -2.75 -5.79
N ILE A 42 7.54 -1.83 -5.34
CA ILE A 42 7.97 -1.78 -3.94
C ILE A 42 6.82 -1.37 -3.02
N LEU A 43 5.93 -0.47 -3.45
CA LEU A 43 4.71 -0.12 -2.71
C LEU A 43 3.81 -1.35 -2.51
N VAL A 44 3.62 -2.17 -3.56
CA VAL A 44 2.91 -3.45 -3.43
C VAL A 44 3.67 -4.42 -2.52
N GLY A 45 4.99 -4.49 -2.63
CA GLY A 45 5.82 -5.30 -1.72
C GLY A 45 5.73 -4.85 -0.26
N LEU A 46 5.62 -3.55 -0.01
CA LEU A 46 5.37 -3.01 1.34
C LEU A 46 4.00 -3.44 1.86
N PHE A 47 2.99 -3.42 1.00
CA PHE A 47 1.66 -3.91 1.34
C PHE A 47 1.67 -5.42 1.66
N ASP A 48 2.29 -6.24 0.80
CA ASP A 48 2.43 -7.68 1.02
C ASP A 48 3.19 -7.96 2.34
N ALA A 49 4.33 -7.29 2.58
CA ALA A 49 5.10 -7.43 3.81
C ALA A 49 4.29 -7.12 5.09
N ARG A 50 3.32 -6.21 4.99
CA ARG A 50 2.48 -5.82 6.13
C ARG A 50 1.31 -6.76 6.37
N PHE A 51 0.71 -7.30 5.33
CA PHE A 51 -0.63 -7.89 5.39
C PHE A 51 -0.74 -9.31 4.87
N ASP A 52 0.20 -9.80 4.07
CA ASP A 52 0.13 -11.16 3.54
C ASP A 52 0.34 -12.18 4.67
N PRO A 53 -0.67 -13.00 5.00
CA PRO A 53 -0.55 -13.98 6.07
C PRO A 53 0.37 -15.15 5.72
N GLU A 54 0.59 -15.42 4.43
CA GLU A 54 1.43 -16.51 3.94
C GLU A 54 2.91 -16.11 3.87
N LEU A 55 3.21 -14.82 3.90
CA LEU A 55 4.58 -14.34 3.85
C LEU A 55 5.25 -14.62 5.20
N SER A 56 6.31 -15.43 5.18
CA SER A 56 7.07 -15.70 6.39
C SER A 56 7.74 -14.40 6.91
N SER A 57 8.11 -14.39 8.18
CA SER A 57 8.87 -13.27 8.76
C SER A 57 10.31 -13.17 8.24
N SER A 58 10.77 -14.17 7.46
CA SER A 58 12.11 -14.17 6.86
C SER A 58 12.12 -13.46 5.50
N ASN A 59 13.25 -12.86 5.14
CA ASN A 59 13.44 -12.27 3.80
C ASN A 59 13.47 -13.32 2.68
N ALA A 60 13.50 -14.61 3.02
CA ALA A 60 13.57 -15.69 2.05
C ALA A 60 12.44 -15.67 1.03
N ASP A 61 11.24 -15.19 1.42
CA ASP A 61 10.08 -15.13 0.54
C ASP A 61 9.89 -13.76 -0.08
N LEU A 62 10.26 -12.70 0.63
CA LEU A 62 10.05 -11.32 0.15
C LEU A 62 11.02 -10.95 -0.97
N ALA A 63 12.30 -11.26 -0.84
CA ALA A 63 13.30 -10.94 -1.86
C ALA A 63 12.97 -11.59 -3.21
N PRO A 64 12.68 -12.90 -3.30
CA PRO A 64 12.22 -13.53 -4.53
C PRO A 64 10.93 -12.94 -5.08
N THR A 65 10.02 -12.50 -4.20
CA THR A 65 8.75 -11.88 -4.63
C THR A 65 9.00 -10.53 -5.29
N LEU A 66 9.80 -9.66 -4.69
CA LEU A 66 10.19 -8.38 -5.28
C LEU A 66 10.98 -8.55 -6.57
N MET A 67 11.86 -9.56 -6.64
CA MET A 67 12.61 -9.92 -7.86
C MET A 67 11.66 -10.34 -8.99
N ARG A 68 10.71 -11.23 -8.71
CA ARG A 68 9.67 -11.63 -9.70
C ARG A 68 8.83 -10.44 -10.17
N MET A 69 8.66 -9.44 -9.31
CA MET A 69 8.02 -8.18 -9.69
C MET A 69 8.95 -7.25 -10.50
N GLY A 70 10.21 -7.64 -10.74
CA GLY A 70 11.18 -6.88 -11.53
C GLY A 70 11.85 -5.74 -10.77
N VAL A 71 12.06 -5.92 -9.48
CA VAL A 71 12.85 -4.98 -8.65
C VAL A 71 14.28 -5.53 -8.53
N GLU A 72 15.08 -5.35 -9.58
CA GLU A 72 16.45 -5.90 -9.67
C GLU A 72 17.37 -5.48 -8.51
N SER A 73 17.13 -4.28 -7.95
CA SER A 73 17.91 -3.80 -6.80
C SER A 73 17.51 -4.49 -5.48
N ALA A 74 16.39 -5.21 -5.43
CA ALA A 74 15.89 -5.83 -4.20
C ALA A 74 16.84 -6.92 -3.70
N GLU A 75 17.37 -7.76 -4.61
CA GLU A 75 18.29 -8.85 -4.26
C GLU A 75 19.54 -8.32 -3.54
N ARG A 76 20.22 -7.33 -4.15
CA ARG A 76 21.45 -6.76 -3.57
C ARG A 76 21.20 -6.04 -2.25
N TYR A 77 20.02 -5.44 -2.10
CA TYR A 77 19.67 -4.71 -0.88
C TYR A 77 19.23 -5.64 0.26
N LEU A 78 18.48 -6.70 -0.06
CA LEU A 78 17.93 -7.64 0.91
C LEU A 78 18.86 -8.83 1.17
N ALA A 79 19.81 -9.16 0.27
CA ALA A 79 20.75 -10.26 0.45
C ALA A 79 21.66 -10.11 1.67
N ASN A 80 21.95 -8.87 2.06
CA ASN A 80 22.78 -8.55 3.24
C ASN A 80 21.94 -8.29 4.51
N PHE A 81 20.63 -8.50 4.44
CA PHE A 81 19.73 -8.23 5.55
C PHE A 81 18.96 -9.49 5.91
N VAL A 82 19.28 -10.08 7.02
CA VAL A 82 18.53 -11.22 7.58
C VAL A 82 17.45 -10.66 8.49
N ALA A 83 16.22 -10.54 7.99
CA ALA A 83 15.10 -10.22 8.86
C ALA A 83 14.76 -11.39 9.76
N THR A 84 14.64 -11.13 11.03
CA THR A 84 14.24 -12.09 12.06
C THR A 84 12.79 -11.85 12.52
N SER A 85 12.20 -10.72 12.10
CA SER A 85 10.83 -10.35 12.40
C SER A 85 10.15 -9.67 11.20
N ARG A 86 8.83 -9.63 11.22
CA ARG A 86 8.04 -8.92 10.21
C ARG A 86 8.31 -7.41 10.22
N GLU A 87 8.54 -6.83 11.38
CA GLU A 87 8.86 -5.42 11.54
C GLU A 87 10.19 -5.07 10.86
N GLU A 88 11.20 -5.90 11.01
CA GLU A 88 12.49 -5.73 10.34
C GLU A 88 12.35 -5.86 8.82
N GLN A 89 11.53 -6.81 8.36
CA GLN A 89 11.23 -7.00 6.95
C GLN A 89 10.54 -5.75 6.36
N ILE A 90 9.51 -5.23 7.03
CA ILE A 90 8.85 -3.98 6.66
C ILE A 90 9.85 -2.82 6.61
N GLY A 91 10.71 -2.71 7.63
CA GLY A 91 11.76 -1.70 7.69
C GLY A 91 12.76 -1.77 6.52
N ALA A 92 13.11 -2.97 6.07
CA ALA A 92 14.00 -3.17 4.92
C ALA A 92 13.33 -2.72 3.61
N VAL A 93 12.06 -3.06 3.41
CA VAL A 93 11.29 -2.60 2.23
C VAL A 93 11.13 -1.09 2.25
N ASP A 94 10.87 -0.50 3.40
CA ASP A 94 10.74 0.96 3.54
C ASP A 94 12.05 1.69 3.21
N LYS A 95 13.19 1.16 3.64
CA LYS A 95 14.51 1.70 3.27
C LYS A 95 14.75 1.60 1.76
N LEU A 96 14.38 0.47 1.13
CA LEU A 96 14.47 0.29 -0.31
C LEU A 96 13.58 1.29 -1.04
N LEU A 97 12.34 1.49 -0.58
CA LEU A 97 11.40 2.46 -1.10
C LEU A 97 12.00 3.88 -1.05
N ASN A 98 12.49 4.32 0.11
CA ASN A 98 13.08 5.64 0.29
C ASN A 98 14.30 5.86 -0.63
N LYS A 99 15.11 4.83 -0.85
CA LYS A 99 16.22 4.87 -1.80
C LYS A 99 15.76 5.07 -3.25
N GLN A 100 14.62 4.51 -3.64
CA GLN A 100 14.08 4.75 -4.98
C GLN A 100 13.40 6.11 -5.07
N LEU A 101 12.67 6.54 -4.05
CA LEU A 101 12.04 7.86 -3.99
C LEU A 101 13.07 9.00 -4.09
N SER A 102 14.26 8.84 -3.51
CA SER A 102 15.32 9.88 -3.62
C SER A 102 15.81 10.14 -5.05
N LYS A 103 15.42 9.30 -6.02
CA LYS A 103 15.74 9.48 -7.45
C LYS A 103 14.64 10.20 -8.23
N VAL A 104 13.51 10.47 -7.60
CA VAL A 104 12.37 11.17 -8.22
C VAL A 104 12.70 12.65 -8.29
N ALA A 105 12.74 13.20 -9.49
CA ALA A 105 13.17 14.59 -9.70
C ALA A 105 12.01 15.60 -9.51
N SER A 106 10.78 15.20 -9.83
CA SER A 106 9.60 16.05 -9.69
C SER A 106 9.07 16.03 -8.25
N LEU A 107 8.89 17.22 -7.66
CA LEU A 107 8.33 17.38 -6.32
C LEU A 107 6.89 16.83 -6.22
N ASP A 108 6.08 17.04 -7.24
CA ASP A 108 4.70 16.57 -7.27
C ASP A 108 4.64 15.05 -7.37
N GLU A 109 5.48 14.44 -8.21
CA GLU A 109 5.56 12.99 -8.34
C GLU A 109 6.11 12.33 -7.07
N ASP A 110 7.14 12.92 -6.44
CA ASP A 110 7.65 12.47 -5.14
C ASP A 110 6.55 12.56 -4.07
N ARG A 111 5.79 13.66 -4.02
CA ARG A 111 4.67 13.83 -3.10
C ARG A 111 3.59 12.79 -3.32
N ILE A 112 3.21 12.52 -4.57
CA ILE A 112 2.25 11.47 -4.94
C ILE A 112 2.73 10.10 -4.41
N LEU A 113 3.95 9.70 -4.75
CA LEU A 113 4.48 8.38 -4.38
C LEU A 113 4.63 8.22 -2.86
N ARG A 114 5.01 9.30 -2.14
CA ARG A 114 5.04 9.31 -0.67
C ARG A 114 3.65 9.24 -0.05
N SER A 115 2.64 9.83 -0.70
CA SER A 115 1.24 9.72 -0.24
C SER A 115 0.77 8.26 -0.31
N PHE A 116 1.08 7.53 -1.39
CA PHE A 116 0.82 6.08 -1.45
C PHE A 116 1.53 5.32 -0.31
N ALA A 117 2.81 5.59 -0.09
CA ALA A 117 3.55 4.96 1.00
C ALA A 117 2.93 5.25 2.38
N ALA A 118 2.52 6.49 2.62
CA ALA A 118 1.91 6.91 3.87
C ALA A 118 0.58 6.20 4.13
N VAL A 119 -0.31 6.12 3.14
CA VAL A 119 -1.61 5.44 3.32
C VAL A 119 -1.47 3.92 3.47
N ILE A 120 -0.49 3.29 2.80
CA ILE A 120 -0.15 1.88 3.05
C ILE A 120 0.30 1.70 4.50
N LYS A 121 1.15 2.59 5.02
CA LYS A 121 1.62 2.58 6.42
C LYS A 121 0.50 2.87 7.42
N ALA A 122 -0.41 3.79 7.09
CA ALA A 122 -1.58 4.12 7.91
C ALA A 122 -2.64 2.99 7.93
N THR A 123 -2.57 2.04 7.00
CA THR A 123 -3.49 0.91 6.95
C THR A 123 -3.25 -0.02 8.14
N LEU A 124 -4.31 -0.30 8.91
CA LEU A 124 -4.31 -1.19 10.06
C LEU A 124 -4.74 -2.62 9.71
N ARG A 125 -5.68 -2.76 8.78
CA ARG A 125 -6.27 -4.04 8.35
C ARG A 125 -6.78 -3.93 6.91
N THR A 126 -6.85 -5.08 6.23
CA THR A 126 -7.43 -5.20 4.90
C THR A 126 -8.17 -6.52 4.75
N SER A 127 -9.15 -6.56 3.84
CA SER A 127 -9.82 -7.80 3.40
C SER A 127 -9.14 -8.43 2.18
N TYR A 128 -8.07 -7.84 1.65
CA TYR A 128 -7.45 -8.24 0.38
C TYR A 128 -7.07 -9.72 0.29
N PHE A 129 -6.59 -10.28 1.40
CA PHE A 129 -6.17 -11.70 1.47
C PHE A 129 -7.29 -12.64 1.95
N GLN A 130 -8.51 -12.13 2.16
CA GLN A 130 -9.64 -12.96 2.55
C GLN A 130 -10.31 -13.59 1.33
N GLY A 131 -10.55 -14.89 1.39
CA GLY A 131 -11.38 -15.62 0.42
C GLY A 131 -12.89 -15.42 0.65
N GLU A 132 -13.70 -15.90 -0.29
CA GLU A 132 -15.12 -16.15 -0.07
C GLU A 132 -15.35 -17.21 1.00
N ALA A 133 -16.58 -17.34 1.49
CA ALA A 133 -16.91 -18.26 2.58
C ALA A 133 -16.60 -19.74 2.28
N ASP A 134 -16.55 -20.10 1.00
CA ASP A 134 -16.16 -21.43 0.50
C ASP A 134 -14.64 -21.61 0.32
N GLY A 135 -13.85 -20.55 0.51
CA GLY A 135 -12.39 -20.56 0.36
C GLY A 135 -11.87 -20.68 -1.08
N LEU A 136 -12.75 -20.80 -2.06
CA LEU A 136 -12.41 -21.05 -3.45
C LEU A 136 -12.11 -19.79 -4.26
N LEU A 137 -12.77 -18.69 -3.93
CA LEU A 137 -12.63 -17.42 -4.64
C LEU A 137 -12.22 -16.31 -3.68
N LEU A 138 -11.38 -15.41 -4.17
CA LEU A 138 -11.06 -14.16 -3.48
C LEU A 138 -12.21 -13.18 -3.68
N LYS A 139 -12.50 -12.36 -2.67
CA LYS A 139 -13.53 -11.33 -2.74
C LYS A 139 -13.29 -10.38 -3.91
N ASP A 140 -14.34 -9.94 -4.56
CA ASP A 140 -14.33 -8.98 -5.66
C ASP A 140 -14.21 -7.52 -5.18
N TYR A 141 -14.19 -7.31 -3.87
CA TYR A 141 -13.94 -6.01 -3.24
C TYR A 141 -12.73 -6.04 -2.32
N VAL A 142 -12.16 -4.87 -2.08
CA VAL A 142 -11.13 -4.68 -1.06
C VAL A 142 -11.58 -3.60 -0.06
N SER A 143 -11.28 -3.81 1.21
CA SER A 143 -11.47 -2.82 2.25
C SER A 143 -10.16 -2.56 3.00
N PHE A 144 -9.97 -1.30 3.38
CA PHE A 144 -8.86 -0.85 4.20
C PHE A 144 -9.40 -0.14 5.44
N LYS A 145 -8.89 -0.51 6.60
CA LYS A 145 -9.11 0.22 7.84
C LYS A 145 -7.88 1.06 8.12
N PHE A 146 -8.05 2.37 8.26
CA PHE A 146 -6.96 3.30 8.50
C PHE A 146 -6.87 3.80 9.95
N ASP A 147 -5.66 4.20 10.30
CA ASP A 147 -5.38 5.16 11.37
C ASP A 147 -5.26 6.56 10.76
N PRO A 148 -6.32 7.40 10.85
CA PRO A 148 -6.32 8.70 10.19
C PRO A 148 -5.23 9.65 10.70
N ALA A 149 -4.75 9.45 11.93
CA ALA A 149 -3.66 10.27 12.49
C ALA A 149 -2.34 10.11 11.71
N GLN A 150 -2.20 9.03 10.93
CA GLN A 150 -1.02 8.75 10.11
C GLN A 150 -1.23 9.09 8.62
N VAL A 151 -2.43 9.52 8.22
CA VAL A 151 -2.74 9.92 6.84
C VAL A 151 -2.37 11.39 6.66
N PRO A 152 -1.49 11.73 5.70
CA PRO A 152 -1.14 13.13 5.43
C PRO A 152 -2.36 13.94 4.96
N ASP A 153 -2.37 15.22 5.33
CA ASP A 153 -3.32 16.23 4.84
C ASP A 153 -4.81 15.85 5.04
N ILE A 154 -5.10 14.95 5.99
CA ILE A 154 -6.48 14.53 6.24
C ILE A 154 -7.36 15.71 6.68
N PRO A 155 -8.58 15.87 6.13
CA PRO A 155 -9.49 16.94 6.52
C PRO A 155 -9.87 16.89 8.01
N LYS A 156 -10.00 18.07 8.62
CA LYS A 156 -10.49 18.19 9.99
C LYS A 156 -12.03 18.27 10.03
N PRO A 157 -12.66 17.75 11.09
CA PRO A 157 -12.07 17.06 12.23
C PRO A 157 -11.55 15.67 11.87
N VAL A 158 -10.37 15.31 12.40
CA VAL A 158 -9.74 14.00 12.14
C VAL A 158 -10.61 12.91 12.79
N PRO A 159 -11.09 11.92 12.04
CA PRO A 159 -11.85 10.80 12.60
C PRO A 159 -10.97 9.88 13.43
N TYR A 160 -11.59 9.14 14.36
CA TYR A 160 -10.87 8.16 15.16
C TYR A 160 -10.41 6.95 14.30
N ARG A 161 -11.24 6.54 13.34
CA ARG A 161 -10.93 5.49 12.36
C ARG A 161 -11.67 5.75 11.06
N GLU A 162 -11.09 5.29 9.98
CA GLU A 162 -11.72 5.26 8.66
C GLU A 162 -11.71 3.85 8.10
N ILE A 163 -12.78 3.49 7.38
CA ILE A 163 -12.84 2.28 6.59
C ILE A 163 -13.20 2.67 5.16
N PHE A 164 -12.31 2.39 4.23
CA PHE A 164 -12.53 2.58 2.80
C PHE A 164 -12.87 1.24 2.17
N VAL A 165 -13.88 1.21 1.32
CA VAL A 165 -14.26 0.04 0.52
C VAL A 165 -14.17 0.42 -0.95
N TYR A 166 -13.56 -0.48 -1.72
CA TYR A 166 -13.42 -0.35 -3.16
C TYR A 166 -13.81 -1.64 -3.86
N SER A 167 -14.68 -1.53 -4.85
CA SER A 167 -15.06 -2.58 -5.77
C SER A 167 -15.31 -1.98 -7.18
N PRO A 168 -15.52 -2.80 -8.23
CA PRO A 168 -15.91 -2.29 -9.55
C PRO A 168 -17.22 -1.49 -9.55
N PHE A 169 -18.08 -1.66 -8.55
CA PHE A 169 -19.42 -1.08 -8.50
C PHE A 169 -19.57 0.01 -7.44
N VAL A 170 -18.76 -0.02 -6.38
CA VAL A 170 -18.92 0.87 -5.22
C VAL A 170 -17.56 1.27 -4.69
N GLU A 171 -17.43 2.56 -4.37
CA GLU A 171 -16.36 3.09 -3.54
C GLU A 171 -16.95 3.98 -2.46
N GLY A 172 -16.39 3.94 -1.25
CA GLY A 172 -16.87 4.80 -0.18
C GLY A 172 -16.04 4.73 1.07
N VAL A 173 -16.12 5.81 1.86
CA VAL A 173 -15.46 5.95 3.15
C VAL A 173 -16.50 5.95 4.26
N HIS A 174 -16.31 5.10 5.25
CA HIS A 174 -17.02 5.15 6.52
C HIS A 174 -16.12 5.82 7.56
N LEU A 175 -16.59 6.96 8.09
CA LEU A 175 -15.88 7.73 9.11
C LEU A 175 -16.44 7.40 10.50
N ARG A 176 -15.54 7.21 11.45
CA ARG A 176 -15.89 7.01 12.84
C ARG A 176 -15.25 8.08 13.72
N PHE A 177 -16.10 8.83 14.40
CA PHE A 177 -15.71 9.83 15.39
C PHE A 177 -16.00 9.28 16.78
N GLY A 178 -14.95 9.00 17.54
CA GLY A 178 -15.06 8.46 18.90
C GLY A 178 -14.59 7.01 19.05
N PRO A 179 -14.15 6.64 20.27
CA PRO A 179 -13.40 5.41 20.51
C PRO A 179 -14.26 4.14 20.41
N VAL A 180 -15.52 4.15 20.81
CA VAL A 180 -16.42 2.98 20.76
C VAL A 180 -17.88 3.43 20.57
N ALA A 181 -18.57 2.83 19.57
CA ALA A 181 -20.01 2.72 19.65
C ALA A 181 -20.33 1.53 20.56
N ARG A 182 -20.96 1.76 21.67
CA ARG A 182 -21.59 0.70 22.47
C ARG A 182 -22.94 0.36 21.87
#